data_9a59cd3b33127d38a876e38339bab557
#
_entry.id   9a59cd3b33127d38a876e38339bab557
#
_cell.length_a   1.000
_cell.length_b   1.000
_cell.length_c   1.000
_cell.angle_alpha   90.00
_cell.angle_beta   90.00
_cell.angle_gamma   90.00
#
_symmetry.space_group_name_H-M   'P 1'
#
loop_
_entity.id
_entity.type
_entity.pdbx_description
1 polymer ?
#
loop_
_entity_poly.entity_id
_entity_poly.type
_entity_poly.pdbx_seq_one_letter_code
_entity_poly.pdbx_strand_id
1 'polypeptide(L)'
;FNEVVLALIEESDDVVLVAGMDIPNIKNVKLGLQTLRLLNTPMEKIHLVLNRANSKVKLEVSEVEKTLAIKAEALIPSDRDVPISVNKGAPVILGSPRSGVSKALEDFSALFLGAGAAPSQDQSSSKKRWR
;
A
#
# COMPACT_ATOMS: atom_id res chain seq x y z
N PHE A 1 -7.82 17.63 -1.76
CA PHE A 1 -7.43 17.95 -0.37
C PHE A 1 -8.29 19.09 0.16
N ASN A 2 -9.18 18.79 1.10
CA ASN A 2 -9.96 19.78 1.83
C ASN A 2 -9.45 19.87 3.28
N GLU A 3 -10.00 20.79 4.06
CA GLU A 3 -9.58 21.02 5.45
C GLU A 3 -9.70 19.77 6.32
N VAL A 4 -10.74 18.95 6.09
CA VAL A 4 -10.95 17.72 6.86
C VAL A 4 -9.84 16.71 6.57
N VAL A 5 -9.50 16.52 5.30
CA VAL A 5 -8.42 15.60 4.88
C VAL A 5 -7.08 16.08 5.42
N LEU A 6 -6.80 17.38 5.36
CA LEU A 6 -5.57 17.95 5.89
C LEU A 6 -5.45 17.74 7.39
N ALA A 7 -6.54 17.92 8.13
CA ALA A 7 -6.58 17.67 9.57
C ALA A 7 -6.32 16.18 9.89
N LEU A 8 -6.91 15.28 9.10
CA LEU A 8 -6.68 13.84 9.24
C LEU A 8 -5.21 13.48 9.02
N ILE A 9 -4.57 14.08 8.02
CA ILE A 9 -3.16 13.85 7.72
C ILE A 9 -2.28 14.31 8.88
N GLU A 10 -2.56 15.49 9.43
CA GLU A 10 -1.81 16.03 10.55
C GLU A 10 -1.89 15.16 11.81
N GLU A 11 -3.09 14.64 12.09
CA GLU A 11 -3.34 13.81 13.28
C GLU A 11 -2.94 12.35 13.10
N SER A 12 -2.70 11.91 11.87
CA SER A 12 -2.35 10.51 11.61
C SER A 12 -0.88 10.24 11.87
N ASP A 13 -0.57 9.08 12.40
CA ASP A 13 0.82 8.62 12.58
C ASP A 13 1.43 8.20 11.25
N ASP A 14 0.63 7.60 10.39
CA ASP A 14 1.03 7.11 9.08
C ASP A 14 0.01 7.49 8.02
N VAL A 15 0.50 7.82 6.83
CA VAL A 15 -0.33 8.12 5.65
C VAL A 15 0.01 7.12 4.56
N VAL A 16 -0.95 6.33 4.15
CA VAL A 16 -0.78 5.35 3.08
C VAL A 16 -1.38 5.90 1.80
N LEU A 17 -0.54 6.07 0.79
CA LEU A 17 -0.97 6.48 -0.54
C LEU A 17 -1.03 5.25 -1.44
N VAL A 18 -2.22 4.92 -1.90
CA VAL A 18 -2.45 3.80 -2.80
C VAL A 18 -2.58 4.32 -4.22
N ALA A 19 -1.72 3.86 -5.09
CA ALA A 19 -1.72 4.25 -6.51
C ALA A 19 -1.94 3.03 -7.40
N GLY A 20 -2.85 3.15 -8.35
CA GLY A 20 -2.95 2.18 -9.43
C GLY A 20 -1.82 2.39 -10.44
N MET A 21 -1.41 1.31 -11.12
CA MET A 21 -0.32 1.34 -12.09
C MET A 21 -0.80 1.82 -13.46
N ASP A 22 -1.38 3.00 -13.51
CA ASP A 22 -1.76 3.67 -14.76
C ASP A 22 -1.41 5.15 -14.68
N ILE A 23 -1.31 5.80 -15.83
CA ILE A 23 -0.83 7.18 -15.92
C ILE A 23 -1.70 8.18 -15.15
N PRO A 24 -3.06 8.15 -15.25
CA PRO A 24 -3.88 9.08 -14.47
C PRO A 24 -3.71 8.94 -12.97
N ASN A 25 -3.63 7.72 -12.45
CA ASN A 25 -3.39 7.48 -11.02
C ASN A 25 -2.03 8.04 -10.58
N ILE A 26 -0.99 7.77 -11.34
CA ILE A 26 0.37 8.23 -11.03
C ILE A 26 0.44 9.75 -11.04
N LYS A 27 -0.21 10.42 -11.99
CA LYS A 27 -0.28 11.88 -12.02
C LYS A 27 -0.98 12.45 -10.79
N ASN A 28 -2.10 11.85 -10.39
CA ASN A 28 -2.84 12.28 -9.20
C ASN A 28 -2.03 12.10 -7.91
N VAL A 29 -1.35 10.98 -7.77
CA VAL A 29 -0.49 10.73 -6.61
C VAL A 29 0.68 11.70 -6.58
N LYS A 30 1.26 12.02 -7.74
CA LYS A 30 2.33 13.02 -7.84
C LYS A 30 1.87 14.38 -7.31
N LEU A 31 0.69 14.83 -7.72
CA LEU A 31 0.11 16.08 -7.21
C LEU A 31 -0.12 16.02 -5.71
N GLY A 32 -0.65 14.91 -5.21
CA GLY A 32 -0.86 14.69 -3.79
C GLY A 32 0.45 14.76 -2.99
N LEU A 33 1.50 14.11 -3.48
CA LEU A 33 2.81 14.14 -2.84
C LEU A 33 3.41 15.55 -2.84
N GLN A 34 3.28 16.29 -3.93
CA GLN A 34 3.73 17.67 -4.01
C GLN A 34 3.02 18.55 -2.96
N THR A 35 1.72 18.36 -2.81
CA THR A 35 0.92 19.07 -1.80
C THR A 35 1.40 18.73 -0.38
N LEU A 36 1.61 17.44 -0.10
CA LEU A 36 2.11 17.00 1.22
C LEU A 36 3.49 17.58 1.53
N ARG A 37 4.36 17.67 0.54
CA ARG A 37 5.68 18.29 0.70
C ARG A 37 5.58 19.79 0.98
N LEU A 38 4.68 20.49 0.29
CA LEU A 38 4.43 21.92 0.52
C LEU A 38 3.89 22.18 1.93
N LEU A 39 3.15 21.23 2.50
CA LEU A 39 2.62 21.31 3.85
C LEU A 39 3.63 20.85 4.91
N ASN A 40 4.87 20.55 4.50
CA ASN A 40 5.94 20.08 5.37
C ASN A 40 5.61 18.76 6.09
N THR A 41 4.82 17.90 5.45
CA THR A 41 4.53 16.57 5.99
C THR A 41 5.82 15.72 5.98
N PRO A 42 6.21 15.11 7.12
CA PRO A 42 7.41 14.27 7.14
C PRO A 42 7.29 13.10 6.17
N MET A 43 8.32 12.89 5.35
CA MET A 43 8.29 11.82 4.34
C MET A 43 8.31 10.43 4.96
N GLU A 44 8.86 10.28 6.17
CA GLU A 44 8.84 9.01 6.89
C GLU A 44 7.42 8.57 7.28
N LYS A 45 6.50 9.52 7.34
CA LYS A 45 5.09 9.28 7.64
C LYS A 45 4.31 8.75 6.43
N ILE A 46 4.84 8.95 5.21
CA ILE A 46 4.16 8.62 3.97
C ILE A 46 4.64 7.28 3.44
N HIS A 47 3.68 6.39 3.16
CA HIS A 47 3.93 5.05 2.65
C HIS A 47 3.24 4.90 1.29
N LEU A 48 4.02 4.60 0.26
CA LEU A 48 3.49 4.38 -1.08
C LEU A 48 3.19 2.90 -1.30
N VAL A 49 1.98 2.60 -1.72
CA VAL A 49 1.56 1.25 -2.12
C VAL A 49 1.13 1.29 -3.57
N LEU A 50 1.74 0.47 -4.39
CA LEU A 50 1.36 0.32 -5.79
C LEU A 50 0.41 -0.86 -5.91
N ASN A 51 -0.83 -0.57 -6.30
CA ASN A 51 -1.87 -1.56 -6.47
C ASN A 51 -1.91 -2.04 -7.93
N ARG A 52 -2.19 -3.31 -8.14
CA ARG A 52 -2.21 -3.95 -9.45
C ARG A 52 -0.86 -3.85 -10.16
N ALA A 53 0.21 -4.04 -9.38
CA ALA A 53 1.59 -3.82 -9.83
C ALA A 53 2.04 -4.76 -10.95
N ASN A 54 1.37 -5.89 -11.14
CA ASN A 54 1.64 -6.86 -12.21
C ASN A 54 0.57 -6.83 -13.31
N SER A 55 -0.26 -5.79 -13.37
CA SER A 55 -1.24 -5.67 -14.44
C SER A 55 -0.51 -5.48 -15.79
N LYS A 56 -1.18 -5.83 -16.89
CA LYS A 56 -0.59 -5.80 -18.24
C LYS A 56 -0.27 -4.40 -18.77
N VAL A 57 -0.38 -3.38 -17.93
CA VAL A 57 0.03 -2.02 -18.26
C VAL A 57 1.55 -1.93 -18.19
N LYS A 58 2.16 -1.39 -19.22
CA LYS A 58 3.62 -1.35 -19.39
C LYS A 58 4.30 -0.25 -18.56
N LEU A 59 3.91 -0.07 -17.30
CA LEU A 59 4.59 0.85 -16.41
C LEU A 59 5.52 0.05 -15.49
N GLU A 60 6.80 0.40 -15.53
CA GLU A 60 7.77 -0.22 -14.64
C GLU A 60 7.76 0.46 -13.28
N VAL A 61 7.86 -0.35 -12.23
CA VAL A 61 7.88 0.14 -10.84
C VAL A 61 9.00 1.17 -10.64
N SER A 62 10.19 0.90 -11.18
CA SER A 62 11.33 1.81 -11.05
C SER A 62 11.06 3.19 -11.66
N GLU A 63 10.36 3.24 -12.78
CA GLU A 63 9.99 4.51 -13.42
C GLU A 63 8.97 5.28 -12.60
N VAL A 64 7.99 4.57 -12.04
CA VAL A 64 6.98 5.17 -11.15
C VAL A 64 7.66 5.76 -9.92
N GLU A 65 8.56 5.02 -9.30
CA GLU A 65 9.31 5.48 -8.12
C GLU A 65 10.15 6.72 -8.42
N LYS A 66 10.77 6.78 -9.59
CA LYS A 66 11.52 7.97 -10.02
C LYS A 66 10.60 9.17 -10.24
N THR A 67 9.47 8.95 -10.89
CA THR A 67 8.49 10.02 -11.17
C THR A 67 7.91 10.59 -9.88
N LEU A 68 7.61 9.75 -8.91
CA LEU A 68 7.05 10.16 -7.63
C LEU A 68 8.11 10.60 -6.61
N ALA A 69 9.37 10.30 -6.87
CA ALA A 69 10.49 10.55 -5.97
C ALA A 69 10.29 9.92 -4.57
N ILE A 70 9.68 8.75 -4.55
CA ILE A 70 9.44 7.95 -3.34
C ILE A 70 9.44 6.47 -3.73
N LYS A 71 9.98 5.62 -2.88
CA LYS A 71 9.97 4.18 -3.10
C LYS A 71 8.66 3.56 -2.63
N ALA A 72 8.18 2.58 -3.39
CA ALA A 72 7.02 1.80 -3.00
C ALA A 72 7.40 0.85 -1.85
N GLU A 73 6.61 0.86 -0.80
CA GLU A 73 6.78 -0.04 0.34
C GLU A 73 6.06 -1.37 0.14
N ALA A 74 5.06 -1.39 -0.73
CA ALA A 74 4.34 -2.61 -1.07
C ALA A 74 3.91 -2.59 -2.52
N LEU A 75 3.98 -3.76 -3.14
CA LEU A 75 3.50 -4.00 -4.49
C LEU A 75 2.38 -5.04 -4.38
N ILE A 76 1.14 -4.59 -4.58
CA ILE A 76 -0.02 -5.46 -4.50
C ILE A 76 -0.33 -5.98 -5.89
N PRO A 77 -0.22 -7.29 -6.15
CA PRO A 77 -0.47 -7.83 -7.47
C PRO A 77 -1.94 -7.77 -7.86
N SER A 78 -2.22 -7.72 -9.15
CA SER A 78 -3.57 -7.89 -9.66
C SER A 78 -3.97 -9.36 -9.55
N ASP A 79 -5.14 -9.62 -8.98
CA ASP A 79 -5.60 -10.98 -8.73
C ASP A 79 -7.12 -11.05 -8.92
N ARG A 80 -7.58 -12.12 -9.56
CA ARG A 80 -9.01 -12.35 -9.78
C ARG A 80 -9.79 -12.58 -8.48
N ASP A 81 -9.12 -13.02 -7.44
CA ASP A 81 -9.74 -13.23 -6.13
C ASP A 81 -10.23 -11.92 -5.51
N VAL A 82 -9.63 -10.79 -5.87
CA VAL A 82 -10.03 -9.48 -5.32
C VAL A 82 -11.44 -9.09 -5.75
N PRO A 83 -11.78 -9.00 -7.04
CA PRO A 83 -13.16 -8.67 -7.42
C PRO A 83 -14.16 -9.73 -6.96
N ILE A 84 -13.78 -11.00 -6.89
CA ILE A 84 -14.65 -12.06 -6.35
C ILE A 84 -14.93 -11.79 -4.87
N SER A 85 -13.92 -11.44 -4.08
CA SER A 85 -14.06 -11.10 -2.67
C SER A 85 -14.95 -9.89 -2.46
N VAL A 86 -14.75 -8.85 -3.26
CA VAL A 86 -15.56 -7.63 -3.21
C VAL A 86 -17.02 -7.95 -3.46
N ASN A 87 -17.31 -8.75 -4.49
CA ASN A 87 -18.68 -9.14 -4.82
C ASN A 87 -19.34 -10.01 -3.75
N LYS A 88 -18.55 -10.81 -3.04
CA LYS A 88 -19.04 -11.63 -1.92
C LYS A 88 -19.18 -10.84 -0.62
N GLY A 89 -18.63 -9.63 -0.55
CA GLY A 89 -18.59 -8.86 0.68
C GLY A 89 -17.68 -9.46 1.75
N ALA A 90 -16.66 -10.22 1.35
CA ALA A 90 -15.72 -10.87 2.26
C ALA A 90 -14.29 -10.41 1.95
N PRO A 91 -13.46 -10.08 2.95
CA PRO A 91 -12.08 -9.69 2.71
C PRO A 91 -11.29 -10.79 2.01
N VAL A 92 -10.48 -10.42 1.01
CA VAL A 92 -9.67 -11.38 0.25
C VAL A 92 -8.71 -12.16 1.15
N ILE A 93 -8.22 -11.53 2.20
CA ILE A 93 -7.27 -12.15 3.12
C ILE A 93 -7.89 -13.31 3.91
N LEU A 94 -9.20 -13.26 4.12
CA LEU A 94 -9.94 -14.35 4.78
C LEU A 94 -10.38 -15.43 3.80
N GLY A 95 -10.84 -15.03 2.62
CA GLY A 95 -11.32 -15.95 1.58
C GLY A 95 -10.23 -16.67 0.83
N SER A 96 -9.11 -15.97 0.58
CA SER A 96 -7.97 -16.50 -0.20
C SER A 96 -6.65 -16.17 0.47
N PRO A 97 -6.38 -16.71 1.68
CA PRO A 97 -5.20 -16.31 2.47
C PRO A 97 -3.87 -16.69 1.82
N ARG A 98 -3.88 -17.60 0.85
CA ARG A 98 -2.68 -18.04 0.14
C ARG A 98 -2.42 -17.28 -1.16
N SER A 99 -3.32 -16.39 -1.56
CA SER A 99 -3.13 -15.60 -2.77
C SER A 99 -1.94 -14.65 -2.64
N GLY A 100 -1.37 -14.27 -3.78
CA GLY A 100 -0.29 -13.27 -3.80
C GLY A 100 -0.72 -11.93 -3.21
N VAL A 101 -1.97 -11.54 -3.43
CA VAL A 101 -2.56 -10.32 -2.85
C VAL A 101 -2.57 -10.41 -1.33
N SER A 102 -3.07 -11.50 -0.77
CA SER A 102 -3.15 -11.68 0.68
C SER A 102 -1.78 -11.63 1.33
N LYS A 103 -0.78 -12.28 0.71
CA LYS A 103 0.60 -12.24 1.20
C LYS A 103 1.18 -10.83 1.16
N ALA A 104 0.96 -10.10 0.08
CA ALA A 104 1.45 -8.74 -0.07
C ALA A 104 0.82 -7.81 0.98
N LEU A 105 -0.49 -7.94 1.22
CA LEU A 105 -1.19 -7.17 2.25
C LEU A 105 -0.69 -7.51 3.64
N GLU A 106 -0.46 -8.77 3.93
CA GLU A 106 0.07 -9.22 5.22
C GLU A 106 1.47 -8.69 5.45
N ASP A 107 2.36 -8.80 4.46
CA ASP A 107 3.72 -8.28 4.55
C ASP A 107 3.72 -6.75 4.76
N PHE A 108 2.85 -6.03 4.06
CA PHE A 108 2.71 -4.60 4.25
C PHE A 108 2.23 -4.26 5.66
N SER A 109 1.21 -4.96 6.16
CA SER A 109 0.68 -4.72 7.51
C SER A 109 1.71 -4.94 8.59
N ALA A 110 2.66 -5.85 8.39
CA ALA A 110 3.73 -6.12 9.34
C ALA A 110 4.63 -4.91 9.59
N LEU A 111 4.72 -3.97 8.65
CA LEU A 111 5.50 -2.74 8.81
C LEU A 111 4.92 -1.84 9.92
N PHE A 112 3.65 -1.99 10.23
CA PHE A 112 2.93 -1.18 11.21
C PHE A 112 2.78 -1.86 12.57
N LEU A 113 3.29 -3.08 12.72
CA LEU A 113 3.25 -3.82 13.97
C LEU A 113 4.37 -3.39 14.90
N GLY A 114 4.48 -2.10 15.10
CA GLY A 114 5.29 -1.45 16.13
C GLY A 114 6.78 -1.79 16.13
N ALA A 115 7.60 -0.78 16.36
CA ALA A 115 9.04 -0.94 16.50
C ALA A 115 9.43 -1.83 17.70
N GLY A 116 8.51 -2.07 18.64
CA GLY A 116 8.70 -2.99 19.75
C GLY A 116 8.29 -4.43 19.45
N ALA A 117 7.59 -4.66 18.33
CA ALA A 117 7.37 -6.01 17.84
C ALA A 117 8.63 -6.43 17.09
N ALA A 118 9.65 -6.81 17.83
CA ALA A 118 10.76 -7.50 17.20
C ALA A 118 10.19 -8.62 16.34
N PRO A 119 10.76 -8.91 15.15
CA PRO A 119 10.43 -10.10 14.40
C PRO A 119 10.76 -11.29 15.27
N SER A 120 9.89 -11.56 16.19
CA SER A 120 9.98 -12.69 17.09
C SER A 120 9.46 -13.91 16.36
N GLN A 121 9.73 -15.03 16.94
CA GLN A 121 9.32 -16.33 16.48
C GLN A 121 7.83 -16.42 16.12
N ASP A 122 7.00 -15.49 16.62
CA ASP A 122 5.58 -15.41 16.32
C ASP A 122 5.26 -15.03 14.87
N GLN A 123 6.14 -14.26 14.22
CA GLN A 123 5.95 -13.98 12.80
C GLN A 123 6.20 -15.22 11.93
N SER A 124 7.07 -16.10 12.36
CA SER A 124 7.30 -17.37 11.64
C SER A 124 6.14 -18.34 11.87
N SER A 125 5.52 -18.32 13.03
CA SER A 125 4.34 -19.13 13.31
C SER A 125 3.10 -18.57 12.62
N SER A 126 2.98 -17.26 12.53
CA SER A 126 1.93 -16.59 11.79
C SER A 126 2.06 -16.88 10.28
N LYS A 127 3.27 -16.85 9.74
CA LYS A 127 3.50 -17.26 8.34
C LYS A 127 3.15 -18.73 8.09
N LYS A 128 3.38 -19.61 9.03
CA LYS A 128 2.96 -21.02 8.95
C LYS A 128 1.44 -21.17 9.07
N ARG A 129 0.79 -20.27 9.78
CA ARG A 129 -0.66 -20.32 10.02
C ARG A 129 -1.46 -19.89 8.79
N TRP A 130 -0.86 -19.05 7.93
CA TRP A 130 -1.50 -18.52 6.71
C TRP A 130 -1.10 -19.27 5.44
N ARG A 131 -0.24 -20.28 5.56
CA ARG A 131 0.11 -21.20 4.48
C ARG A 131 -0.95 -22.32 4.39
#